data_0b160f4f70586285086bf9315519f473
#
_entry.id   0b160f4f70586285086bf9315519f473
#
_cell.length_a   1.000
_cell.length_b   1.000
_cell.length_c   1.000
_cell.angle_alpha   90.00
_cell.angle_beta   90.00
_cell.angle_gamma   90.00
#
_symmetry.space_group_name_H-M   'P 1'
#
loop_
_entity.id
_entity.type
_entity.pdbx_description
1 polymer ?
#
loop_
_entity_poly.entity_id
_entity_poly.type
_entity_poly.pdbx_seq_one_letter_code
_entity_poly.pdbx_strand_id
1 'polypeptide(L)'
;ETAPQLNAGQRQAAVTALRHSISLISGGAGSGKTFTVSAITGVYEEQGLRVVLAAPTGKAAKRLEQVVGHPAGTIHRLLGFNGKDYARGPDDPIDADVIIVDEVSMVDVPLAWHLFQSIDLERTAVVLVGDHNQLPPVGPGNLLRDLVQSRMVPTVLLDQVVRQAGILKENSIAVLNGEVR
;
A
#
# COMPACT_ATOMS: atom_id res chain seq x y z
N GLU A 1 8.68 -15.84 -22.31
CA GLU A 1 9.28 -15.10 -21.18
C GLU A 1 8.60 -15.58 -19.91
N THR A 2 9.35 -16.17 -18.99
CA THR A 2 8.85 -16.60 -17.70
C THR A 2 8.47 -15.37 -16.88
N ALA A 3 7.23 -15.27 -16.41
CA ALA A 3 6.79 -14.19 -15.52
C ALA A 3 7.76 -14.09 -14.32
N PRO A 4 8.17 -12.89 -13.93
CA PRO A 4 9.11 -12.71 -12.83
C PRO A 4 8.52 -13.30 -11.55
N GLN A 5 9.25 -14.23 -10.94
CA GLN A 5 8.81 -14.92 -9.74
C GLN A 5 8.94 -14.03 -8.50
N LEU A 6 7.91 -14.04 -7.64
CA LEU A 6 7.97 -13.42 -6.32
C LEU A 6 9.07 -14.05 -5.47
N ASN A 7 9.86 -13.24 -4.76
CA ASN A 7 10.76 -13.74 -3.72
C ASN A 7 9.98 -14.20 -2.47
N ALA A 8 10.68 -14.78 -1.48
CA ALA A 8 10.04 -15.32 -0.27
C ALA A 8 9.24 -14.25 0.50
N GLY A 9 9.79 -13.04 0.69
CA GLY A 9 9.10 -11.94 1.36
C GLY A 9 7.86 -11.46 0.61
N GLN A 10 7.95 -11.34 -0.71
CA GLN A 10 6.82 -10.95 -1.57
C GLN A 10 5.72 -12.01 -1.56
N ARG A 11 6.08 -13.30 -1.59
CA ARG A 11 5.10 -14.40 -1.43
C ARG A 11 4.42 -14.35 -0.06
N GLN A 12 5.18 -14.12 1.00
CA GLN A 12 4.63 -13.96 2.34
C GLN A 12 3.65 -12.79 2.41
N ALA A 13 3.98 -11.64 1.79
CA ALA A 13 3.11 -10.48 1.72
C ALA A 13 1.80 -10.79 0.98
N ALA A 14 1.87 -11.48 -0.17
CA ALA A 14 0.69 -11.90 -0.91
C ALA A 14 -0.20 -12.86 -0.08
N VAL A 15 0.39 -13.87 0.55
CA VAL A 15 -0.34 -14.80 1.42
C VAL A 15 -0.99 -14.08 2.60
N THR A 16 -0.30 -13.11 3.20
CA THR A 16 -0.83 -12.32 4.32
C THR A 16 -2.02 -11.49 3.87
N ALA A 17 -1.92 -10.80 2.73
CA ALA A 17 -3.03 -10.02 2.16
C ALA A 17 -4.27 -10.89 1.89
N LEU A 18 -4.09 -12.08 1.34
CA LEU A 18 -5.19 -13.01 1.01
C LEU A 18 -5.86 -13.66 2.22
N ARG A 19 -5.23 -13.62 3.40
CA ARG A 19 -5.73 -14.30 4.61
C ARG A 19 -6.36 -13.37 5.65
N HIS A 20 -6.17 -12.08 5.51
CA HIS A 20 -6.59 -11.11 6.53
C HIS A 20 -7.42 -10.00 5.92
N SER A 21 -8.47 -9.58 6.62
CA SER A 21 -9.31 -8.45 6.20
C SER A 21 -8.52 -7.12 6.14
N ILE A 22 -7.50 -6.95 6.98
CA ILE A 22 -6.58 -5.82 6.91
C ILE A 22 -5.15 -6.35 6.99
N SER A 23 -4.29 -5.88 6.12
CA SER A 23 -2.86 -6.23 6.11
C SER A 23 -1.98 -5.04 5.73
N LEU A 24 -0.73 -5.07 6.18
CA LEU A 24 0.25 -4.03 5.91
C LEU A 24 1.51 -4.63 5.27
N ILE A 25 1.91 -4.05 4.15
CA ILE A 25 3.16 -4.37 3.46
C ILE A 25 4.07 -3.15 3.56
N SER A 26 5.18 -3.27 4.26
CA SER A 26 6.13 -2.19 4.41
C SER A 26 7.50 -2.56 3.87
N GLY A 27 8.20 -1.60 3.28
CA GLY A 27 9.56 -1.84 2.77
C GLY A 27 10.15 -0.60 2.12
N GLY A 28 11.47 -0.55 2.07
CA GLY A 28 12.22 0.57 1.51
C GLY A 28 12.07 0.72 -0.01
N ALA A 29 12.71 1.75 -0.54
CA ALA A 29 12.76 1.98 -1.98
C ALA A 29 13.40 0.77 -2.69
N GLY A 30 12.78 0.30 -3.76
CA GLY A 30 13.30 -0.84 -4.55
C GLY A 30 13.06 -2.22 -3.96
N SER A 31 12.37 -2.37 -2.81
CA SER A 31 12.02 -3.68 -2.24
C SER A 31 10.98 -4.47 -3.04
N GLY A 32 10.39 -3.85 -4.08
CA GLY A 32 9.42 -4.51 -4.95
C GLY A 32 7.98 -4.45 -4.45
N LYS A 33 7.62 -3.50 -3.59
CA LYS A 33 6.25 -3.29 -3.11
C LYS A 33 5.23 -3.26 -4.24
N THR A 34 5.43 -2.40 -5.23
CA THR A 34 4.47 -2.23 -6.34
C THR A 34 4.36 -3.51 -7.20
N PHE A 35 5.45 -4.26 -7.34
CA PHE A 35 5.41 -5.58 -7.99
C PHE A 35 4.59 -6.60 -7.18
N THR A 36 4.73 -6.56 -5.85
CA THR A 36 3.92 -7.39 -4.95
C THR A 36 2.44 -7.02 -5.04
N VAL A 37 2.12 -5.71 -5.11
CA VAL A 37 0.75 -5.21 -5.33
C VAL A 37 0.19 -5.74 -6.64
N SER A 38 0.96 -5.72 -7.75
CA SER A 38 0.52 -6.27 -9.04
C SER A 38 0.16 -7.75 -8.93
N ALA A 39 0.99 -8.55 -8.26
CA ALA A 39 0.70 -9.97 -8.06
C ALA A 39 -0.55 -10.20 -7.19
N ILE A 40 -0.73 -9.43 -6.12
CA ILE A 40 -1.91 -9.50 -5.25
C ILE A 40 -3.17 -9.13 -6.04
N THR A 41 -3.13 -8.03 -6.80
CA THR A 41 -4.23 -7.58 -7.65
C THR A 41 -4.64 -8.67 -8.64
N GLY A 42 -3.67 -9.26 -9.35
CA GLY A 42 -3.97 -10.34 -10.31
C GLY A 42 -4.65 -11.54 -9.67
N VAL A 43 -4.24 -11.96 -8.48
CA VAL A 43 -4.88 -13.08 -7.76
C VAL A 43 -6.33 -12.75 -7.39
N TYR A 44 -6.61 -11.54 -6.93
CA TYR A 44 -7.98 -11.14 -6.59
C TYR A 44 -8.87 -11.03 -7.85
N GLU A 45 -8.34 -10.50 -8.95
CA GLU A 45 -9.06 -10.41 -10.22
C GLU A 45 -9.36 -11.78 -10.83
N GLU A 46 -8.42 -12.74 -10.75
CA GLU A 46 -8.64 -14.12 -11.17
C GLU A 46 -9.79 -14.80 -10.38
N GLN A 47 -10.04 -14.36 -9.16
CA GLN A 47 -11.17 -14.80 -8.34
C GLN A 47 -12.48 -14.05 -8.63
N GLY A 48 -12.47 -13.10 -9.57
CA GLY A 48 -13.62 -12.28 -9.93
C GLY A 48 -13.95 -11.18 -8.92
N LEU A 49 -13.01 -10.83 -8.03
CA LEU A 49 -13.20 -9.80 -7.01
C LEU A 49 -12.90 -8.42 -7.58
N ARG A 50 -13.69 -7.42 -7.15
CA ARG A 50 -13.52 -6.01 -7.53
C ARG A 50 -12.42 -5.38 -6.71
N VAL A 51 -11.30 -5.08 -7.37
CA VAL A 51 -10.14 -4.43 -6.75
C VAL A 51 -10.16 -2.93 -7.04
N VAL A 52 -9.95 -2.13 -6.02
CA VAL A 52 -9.76 -0.69 -6.12
C VAL A 52 -8.35 -0.34 -5.68
N LEU A 53 -7.59 0.34 -6.55
CA LEU A 53 -6.26 0.84 -6.25
C LEU A 53 -6.30 2.34 -5.95
N ALA A 54 -5.69 2.74 -4.85
CA ALA A 54 -5.61 4.14 -4.43
C ALA A 54 -4.21 4.53 -3.95
N ALA A 55 -3.93 5.84 -4.04
CA ALA A 55 -2.71 6.43 -3.48
C ALA A 55 -3.01 7.87 -3.00
N PRO A 56 -2.19 8.45 -2.10
CA PRO A 56 -2.45 9.78 -1.56
C PRO A 56 -2.31 10.90 -2.59
N THR A 57 -1.48 10.73 -3.63
CA THR A 57 -1.21 11.75 -4.65
C THR A 57 -1.49 11.27 -6.07
N GLY A 58 -1.81 12.20 -7.00
CA GLY A 58 -2.04 11.87 -8.41
C GLY A 58 -0.80 11.25 -9.08
N LYS A 59 0.40 11.70 -8.71
CA LYS A 59 1.66 11.11 -9.23
C LYS A 59 1.84 9.66 -8.78
N ALA A 60 1.56 9.36 -7.51
CA ALA A 60 1.64 8.01 -6.98
C ALA A 60 0.57 7.10 -7.61
N ALA A 61 -0.67 7.58 -7.72
CA ALA A 61 -1.76 6.84 -8.37
C ALA A 61 -1.42 6.49 -9.83
N LYS A 62 -0.94 7.47 -10.61
CA LYS A 62 -0.53 7.23 -12.01
C LYS A 62 0.61 6.21 -12.13
N ARG A 63 1.58 6.27 -11.22
CA ARG A 63 2.69 5.29 -11.19
C ARG A 63 2.17 3.89 -10.84
N LEU A 64 1.27 3.80 -9.85
CA LEU A 64 0.65 2.55 -9.44
C LEU A 64 -0.10 1.91 -10.62
N GLU A 65 -0.94 2.69 -11.31
CA GLU A 65 -1.66 2.27 -12.50
C GLU A 65 -0.73 1.75 -13.61
N GLN A 66 0.36 2.47 -13.90
CA GLN A 66 1.31 2.07 -14.94
C GLN A 66 2.04 0.75 -14.63
N VAL A 67 2.34 0.48 -13.35
CA VAL A 67 3.08 -0.73 -12.96
C VAL A 67 2.16 -1.93 -12.79
N VAL A 68 0.96 -1.71 -12.22
CA VAL A 68 0.01 -2.80 -11.98
C VAL A 68 -0.78 -3.15 -13.24
N GLY A 69 -0.99 -2.17 -14.14
CA GLY A 69 -1.84 -2.34 -15.33
C GLY A 69 -3.33 -2.28 -15.01
N HIS A 70 -3.71 -1.79 -13.82
CA HIS A 70 -5.08 -1.67 -13.34
C HIS A 70 -5.37 -0.20 -12.97
N PRO A 71 -6.58 0.34 -13.26
CA PRO A 71 -6.92 1.72 -12.95
C PRO A 71 -6.67 2.07 -11.48
N ALA A 72 -6.02 3.21 -11.22
CA ALA A 72 -5.75 3.70 -9.88
C ALA A 72 -6.11 5.18 -9.75
N GLY A 73 -6.63 5.56 -8.57
CA GLY A 73 -7.04 6.92 -8.27
C GLY A 73 -6.38 7.50 -7.02
N THR A 74 -6.62 8.77 -6.75
CA THR A 74 -6.25 9.32 -5.44
C THR A 74 -7.29 8.93 -4.38
N ILE A 75 -6.85 8.82 -3.11
CA ILE A 75 -7.76 8.58 -1.99
C ILE A 75 -8.86 9.66 -1.96
N HIS A 76 -8.52 10.93 -2.17
CA HIS A 76 -9.50 12.02 -2.23
C HIS A 76 -10.56 11.80 -3.32
N ARG A 77 -10.14 11.37 -4.53
CA ARG A 77 -11.07 11.06 -5.62
C ARG A 77 -11.95 9.85 -5.29
N LEU A 78 -11.39 8.82 -4.68
CA LEU A 78 -12.11 7.62 -4.25
C LEU A 78 -13.20 7.97 -3.23
N LEU A 79 -12.91 8.91 -2.33
CA LEU A 79 -13.84 9.40 -1.31
C LEU A 79 -14.83 10.46 -1.83
N GLY A 80 -14.73 10.88 -3.10
CA GLY A 80 -15.59 11.91 -3.68
C GLY A 80 -15.36 13.30 -3.06
N PHE A 81 -14.10 13.66 -2.74
CA PHE A 81 -13.78 14.97 -2.17
C PHE A 81 -14.05 16.10 -3.14
N ASN A 82 -14.87 17.07 -2.72
CA ASN A 82 -15.31 18.22 -3.52
C ASN A 82 -14.54 19.52 -3.22
N GLY A 83 -13.49 19.46 -2.43
CA GLY A 83 -12.71 20.61 -1.96
C GLY A 83 -13.05 21.04 -0.53
N LYS A 84 -14.14 20.52 0.05
CA LYS A 84 -14.59 20.80 1.42
C LYS A 84 -15.01 19.54 2.15
N ASP A 85 -15.90 18.77 1.56
CA ASP A 85 -16.51 17.59 2.17
C ASP A 85 -16.22 16.33 1.35
N TYR A 86 -16.33 15.16 1.98
CA TYR A 86 -16.25 13.86 1.36
C TYR A 86 -17.67 13.32 1.10
N ALA A 87 -17.92 12.78 -0.10
CA ALA A 87 -19.23 12.22 -0.45
C ALA A 87 -19.43 10.81 0.13
N ARG A 88 -18.33 10.03 0.24
CA ARG A 88 -18.35 8.69 0.79
C ARG A 88 -18.28 8.69 2.32
N GLY A 89 -18.94 7.70 2.94
CA GLY A 89 -18.96 7.52 4.39
C GLY A 89 -19.67 6.23 4.76
N PRO A 90 -20.06 6.06 6.04
CA PRO A 90 -20.69 4.82 6.53
C PRO A 90 -22.00 4.47 5.81
N ASP A 91 -22.77 5.48 5.39
CA ASP A 91 -24.06 5.31 4.71
C ASP A 91 -23.90 5.08 3.19
N ASP A 92 -22.74 5.39 2.60
CA ASP A 92 -22.39 5.16 1.21
C ASP A 92 -20.95 4.66 1.11
N PRO A 93 -20.66 3.41 1.50
CA PRO A 93 -19.32 2.86 1.50
C PRO A 93 -18.80 2.65 0.07
N ILE A 94 -17.50 2.51 -0.05
CA ILE A 94 -16.83 2.20 -1.32
C ILE A 94 -17.25 0.79 -1.76
N ASP A 95 -17.81 0.68 -2.97
CA ASP A 95 -18.22 -0.59 -3.54
C ASP A 95 -17.01 -1.34 -4.12
N ALA A 96 -16.31 -2.08 -3.28
CA ALA A 96 -15.17 -2.90 -3.62
C ALA A 96 -15.06 -4.13 -2.72
N ASP A 97 -14.53 -5.22 -3.25
CA ASP A 97 -14.20 -6.41 -2.46
C ASP A 97 -12.81 -6.31 -1.85
N VAL A 98 -11.92 -5.56 -2.52
CA VAL A 98 -10.55 -5.29 -2.06
C VAL A 98 -10.16 -3.84 -2.35
N ILE A 99 -9.59 -3.17 -1.37
CA ILE A 99 -8.99 -1.84 -1.53
C ILE A 99 -7.50 -1.95 -1.21
N ILE A 100 -6.66 -1.57 -2.17
CA ILE A 100 -5.20 -1.51 -1.98
C ILE A 100 -4.78 -0.04 -1.99
N VAL A 101 -4.15 0.40 -0.92
CA VAL A 101 -3.66 1.78 -0.77
C VAL A 101 -2.14 1.77 -0.76
N ASP A 102 -1.52 2.34 -1.79
CA ASP A 102 -0.07 2.50 -1.87
C ASP A 102 0.37 3.87 -1.30
N GLU A 103 1.66 3.96 -0.95
CA GLU A 103 2.28 5.16 -0.36
C GLU A 103 1.60 5.66 0.95
N VAL A 104 1.16 4.72 1.80
CA VAL A 104 0.47 5.02 3.07
C VAL A 104 1.32 5.86 4.03
N SER A 105 2.65 5.90 3.87
CA SER A 105 3.55 6.81 4.60
C SER A 105 3.19 8.29 4.46
N MET A 106 2.47 8.67 3.37
CA MET A 106 2.02 10.04 3.12
C MET A 106 0.58 10.30 3.60
N VAL A 107 -0.09 9.31 4.16
CA VAL A 107 -1.48 9.41 4.63
C VAL A 107 -1.49 9.85 6.09
N ASP A 108 -2.07 11.02 6.36
CA ASP A 108 -2.30 11.51 7.72
C ASP A 108 -3.51 10.85 8.39
N VAL A 109 -3.66 11.04 9.70
CA VAL A 109 -4.74 10.42 10.47
C VAL A 109 -6.13 10.92 10.04
N PRO A 110 -6.38 12.21 9.76
CA PRO A 110 -7.66 12.66 9.23
C PRO A 110 -8.07 11.98 7.92
N LEU A 111 -7.16 11.90 6.94
CA LEU A 111 -7.46 11.25 5.67
C LEU A 111 -7.69 9.74 5.84
N ALA A 112 -6.89 9.09 6.70
CA ALA A 112 -7.09 7.69 7.06
C ALA A 112 -8.46 7.47 7.70
N TRP A 113 -8.89 8.34 8.61
CA TRP A 113 -10.18 8.25 9.26
C TRP A 113 -11.32 8.30 8.24
N HIS A 114 -11.31 9.26 7.31
CA HIS A 114 -12.32 9.34 6.25
C HIS A 114 -12.31 8.11 5.35
N LEU A 115 -11.12 7.58 5.03
CA LEU A 115 -11.00 6.36 4.22
C LEU A 115 -11.66 5.18 4.94
N PHE A 116 -11.30 4.92 6.20
CA PHE A 116 -11.85 3.77 6.94
C PHE A 116 -13.33 3.91 7.26
N GLN A 117 -13.85 5.13 7.47
CA GLN A 117 -15.30 5.36 7.59
C GLN A 117 -16.08 5.03 6.31
N SER A 118 -15.41 5.02 5.17
CA SER A 118 -16.01 4.73 3.86
C SER A 118 -15.81 3.28 3.42
N ILE A 119 -15.32 2.39 4.29
CA ILE A 119 -15.06 0.98 4.01
C ILE A 119 -15.93 0.10 4.91
N ASP A 120 -16.67 -0.81 4.32
CA ASP A 120 -17.33 -1.89 5.03
C ASP A 120 -16.32 -3.02 5.29
N LEU A 121 -15.68 -3.01 6.46
CA LEU A 121 -14.65 -3.99 6.84
C LEU A 121 -15.18 -5.42 7.03
N GLU A 122 -16.48 -5.64 7.06
CA GLU A 122 -17.05 -6.99 7.08
C GLU A 122 -17.03 -7.64 5.69
N ARG A 123 -16.98 -6.81 4.63
CA ARG A 123 -17.08 -7.26 3.23
C ARG A 123 -15.84 -6.95 2.39
N THR A 124 -15.09 -5.92 2.76
CA THR A 124 -13.98 -5.39 1.97
C THR A 124 -12.65 -5.64 2.65
N ALA A 125 -11.74 -6.31 1.98
CA ALA A 125 -10.36 -6.45 2.44
C ALA A 125 -9.56 -5.18 2.14
N VAL A 126 -8.62 -4.83 3.03
CA VAL A 126 -7.76 -3.65 2.91
C VAL A 126 -6.29 -4.05 2.95
N VAL A 127 -5.55 -3.69 1.91
CA VAL A 127 -4.10 -3.88 1.85
C VAL A 127 -3.43 -2.51 1.86
N LEU A 128 -2.72 -2.21 2.93
CA LEU A 128 -1.96 -0.98 3.08
C LEU A 128 -0.51 -1.22 2.66
N VAL A 129 0.04 -0.33 1.84
CA VAL A 129 1.41 -0.46 1.33
C VAL A 129 2.17 0.84 1.54
N GLY A 130 3.37 0.77 2.11
CA GLY A 130 4.14 1.99 2.38
C GLY A 130 5.61 1.72 2.68
N ASP A 131 6.33 2.76 3.00
CA ASP A 131 7.73 2.71 3.38
C ASP A 131 7.91 3.37 4.74
N HIS A 132 8.15 2.57 5.76
CA HIS A 132 8.31 3.05 7.15
C HIS A 132 9.58 3.88 7.37
N ASN A 133 10.50 3.90 6.41
CA ASN A 133 11.71 4.74 6.42
C ASN A 133 11.50 6.10 5.73
N GLN A 134 10.35 6.32 5.07
CA GLN A 134 10.03 7.61 4.49
C GLN A 134 9.64 8.64 5.55
N LEU A 135 9.72 9.92 5.16
CA LEU A 135 9.26 11.02 6.01
C LEU A 135 7.77 10.87 6.35
N PRO A 136 7.37 11.27 7.56
CA PRO A 136 5.97 11.27 7.95
C PRO A 136 5.14 12.21 7.06
N PRO A 137 3.80 12.05 7.04
CA PRO A 137 2.92 12.96 6.31
C PRO A 137 3.05 14.40 6.83
N VAL A 138 2.69 15.36 5.99
CA VAL A 138 2.66 16.80 6.38
C VAL A 138 1.53 17.08 7.39
N GLY A 139 0.41 16.35 7.26
CA GLY A 139 -0.72 16.41 8.19
C GLY A 139 -0.46 15.70 9.52
N PRO A 140 -1.39 15.81 10.48
CA PRO A 140 -1.20 15.28 11.84
C PRO A 140 -1.22 13.74 11.87
N GLY A 141 -0.34 13.17 12.70
CA GLY A 141 -0.22 11.74 12.97
C GLY A 141 0.66 10.99 11.97
N ASN A 142 0.93 9.73 12.25
CA ASN A 142 1.74 8.85 11.39
C ASN A 142 1.12 7.44 11.39
N LEU A 143 0.08 7.27 10.57
CA LEU A 143 -0.67 6.03 10.47
C LEU A 143 0.23 4.81 10.27
N LEU A 144 1.15 4.88 9.32
CA LEU A 144 2.01 3.74 8.98
C LEU A 144 2.89 3.32 10.16
N ARG A 145 3.56 4.29 10.81
CA ARG A 145 4.41 4.02 11.98
C ARG A 145 3.60 3.43 13.12
N ASP A 146 2.45 4.02 13.39
CA ASP A 146 1.61 3.62 14.52
C ASP A 146 1.04 2.21 14.30
N LEU A 147 0.66 1.84 13.08
CA LEU A 147 0.25 0.48 12.72
C LEU A 147 1.41 -0.54 12.86
N VAL A 148 2.60 -0.20 12.38
CA VAL A 148 3.78 -1.07 12.53
C VAL A 148 4.12 -1.28 14.01
N GLN A 149 4.11 -0.22 14.82
CA GLN A 149 4.46 -0.27 16.24
C GLN A 149 3.41 -0.99 17.09
N SER A 150 2.12 -0.81 16.79
CA SER A 150 1.04 -1.44 17.54
C SER A 150 0.98 -2.95 17.37
N ARG A 151 1.49 -3.48 16.26
CA ARG A 151 1.40 -4.90 15.86
C ARG A 151 -0.03 -5.44 15.81
N MET A 152 -1.03 -4.57 15.74
CA MET A 152 -2.44 -4.96 15.67
C MET A 152 -2.85 -5.44 14.27
N VAL A 153 -2.13 -5.00 13.24
CA VAL A 153 -2.37 -5.37 11.85
C VAL A 153 -1.25 -6.31 11.39
N PRO A 154 -1.59 -7.45 10.77
CA PRO A 154 -0.61 -8.33 10.15
C PRO A 154 0.29 -7.57 9.20
N THR A 155 1.58 -7.53 9.51
CA THR A 155 2.56 -6.70 8.81
C THR A 155 3.67 -7.56 8.23
N VAL A 156 3.97 -7.38 6.94
CA VAL A 156 5.13 -7.99 6.29
C VAL A 156 6.11 -6.90 5.90
N LEU A 157 7.36 -7.06 6.35
CA LEU A 157 8.46 -6.17 6.02
C LEU A 157 9.24 -6.74 4.84
N LEU A 158 9.31 -6.00 3.74
CA LEU A 158 10.12 -6.34 2.59
C LEU A 158 11.51 -5.69 2.75
N ASP A 159 12.45 -6.46 3.23
CA ASP A 159 13.82 -6.04 3.56
C ASP A 159 14.81 -6.18 2.39
N GLN A 160 14.46 -6.97 1.36
CA GLN A 160 15.32 -7.20 0.21
C GLN A 160 15.14 -6.13 -0.86
N VAL A 161 16.23 -5.43 -1.20
CA VAL A 161 16.27 -4.50 -2.33
C VAL A 161 16.40 -5.28 -3.64
N VAL A 162 15.33 -5.33 -4.42
CA VAL A 162 15.24 -6.14 -5.65
C VAL A 162 15.76 -5.39 -6.88
N ARG A 163 15.72 -4.03 -6.86
CA ARG A 163 16.05 -3.20 -8.04
C ARG A 163 17.51 -2.79 -8.17
N GLN A 164 18.31 -3.04 -7.14
CA GLN A 164 19.71 -2.62 -7.13
C GLN A 164 20.62 -3.82 -7.10
N ALA A 165 21.54 -3.89 -8.04
CA ALA A 165 22.60 -4.90 -8.10
C ALA A 165 23.94 -4.29 -7.64
N GLY A 166 24.77 -5.09 -7.00
CA GLY A 166 26.14 -4.70 -6.62
C GLY A 166 26.20 -3.55 -5.59
N ILE A 167 27.11 -2.60 -5.82
CA ILE A 167 27.46 -1.51 -4.90
C ILE A 167 26.28 -0.62 -4.51
N LEU A 168 25.31 -0.41 -5.44
CA LEU A 168 24.12 0.41 -5.14
C LEU A 168 23.22 -0.24 -4.09
N LYS A 169 23.10 -1.57 -4.11
CA LYS A 169 22.35 -2.31 -3.09
C LYS A 169 22.99 -2.18 -1.71
N GLU A 170 24.31 -2.38 -1.64
CA GLU A 170 25.07 -2.26 -0.39
C GLU A 170 24.99 -0.86 0.19
N ASN A 171 25.14 0.17 -0.64
CA ASN A 171 25.03 1.56 -0.22
C ASN A 171 23.64 1.92 0.30
N SER A 172 22.58 1.42 -0.34
CA SER A 172 21.22 1.67 0.12
C SER A 172 20.94 1.04 1.49
N ILE A 173 21.43 -0.17 1.73
CA ILE A 173 21.28 -0.86 3.03
C ILE A 173 22.14 -0.17 4.10
N ALA A 174 23.37 0.23 3.76
CA ALA A 174 24.25 0.93 4.69
C ALA A 174 23.68 2.28 5.16
N VAL A 175 23.08 3.05 4.25
CA VAL A 175 22.41 4.32 4.60
C VAL A 175 21.22 4.08 5.52
N LEU A 176 20.41 3.05 5.28
CA LEU A 176 19.26 2.70 6.13
C LEU A 176 19.68 2.27 7.54
N ASN A 177 20.87 1.66 7.66
CA ASN A 177 21.44 1.23 8.94
C ASN A 177 22.23 2.37 9.64
N GLY A 178 22.30 3.57 9.07
CA GLY A 178 23.08 4.68 9.59
C GLY A 178 24.58 4.59 9.35
N GLU A 179 25.02 3.66 8.51
CA GLU A 179 26.41 3.50 8.10
C GLU A 179 26.68 4.39 6.88
N VAL A 180 27.29 5.53 7.10
CA VAL A 180 27.76 6.42 6.01
C VAL A 180 29.21 6.03 5.68
N ARG A 181 29.47 5.60 4.45
CA ARG A 181 30.82 5.47 3.91
C ARG A 181 31.15 6.64 2.99
#